data_608f13a83f71b9143232dfb2ad1591f2
#
_entry.id   608f13a83f71b9143232dfb2ad1591f2
#
_cell.length_a   1.000
_cell.length_b   1.000
_cell.length_c   1.000
_cell.angle_alpha   90.00
_cell.angle_beta   90.00
_cell.angle_gamma   90.00
#
_symmetry.space_group_name_H-M   'P 1'
#
loop_
_entity.id
_entity.type
_entity.pdbx_description
1 polymer ?
#
loop_
_entity_poly.entity_id
_entity_poly.type
_entity_poly.pdbx_seq_one_letter_code
_entity_poly.pdbx_strand_id
1 'polypeptide(L)'
;MTEVIRSDGIEIKKKVIQQIMLRGSGDSKFNNHINKSLKLLPPSDNLRIISNDNYTLAKMSFDQWNLIFEKEIEIKKLNKILDDLNKSPLILATNISDSQVFFEIQGKNSFDILNKLTHFDFREKSFKKSTAAQTLLARVDCSIFNLDLKLLLSCNRSFAEYLEDRLIDAVNY
;
A
#
# COMPACT_ATOMS: atom_id res chain seq x y z
N MET A 1 15.27 -0.48 -14.07
CA MET A 1 15.20 -1.95 -13.99
C MET A 1 14.52 -2.32 -12.68
N THR A 2 13.56 -3.23 -12.70
CA THR A 2 12.95 -3.73 -11.46
C THR A 2 13.93 -4.72 -10.85
N GLU A 3 14.54 -4.39 -9.74
CA GLU A 3 15.38 -5.31 -8.98
C GLU A 3 14.51 -6.41 -8.40
N VAL A 4 14.91 -7.67 -8.59
CA VAL A 4 14.16 -8.85 -8.16
C VAL A 4 15.06 -9.69 -7.27
N ILE A 5 14.61 -9.86 -6.02
CA ILE A 5 15.24 -10.77 -5.06
C ILE A 5 14.48 -12.10 -5.14
N ARG A 6 15.19 -13.18 -5.39
CA ARG A 6 14.62 -14.53 -5.45
C ARG A 6 15.39 -15.50 -4.58
N SER A 7 14.66 -16.28 -3.81
CA SER A 7 15.16 -17.41 -3.07
C SER A 7 14.09 -18.49 -3.03
N ASP A 8 14.39 -19.67 -2.52
CA ASP A 8 13.42 -20.78 -2.46
C ASP A 8 12.15 -20.39 -1.70
N GLY A 9 11.04 -20.36 -2.42
CA GLY A 9 9.71 -20.05 -1.87
C GLY A 9 9.37 -18.58 -1.65
N ILE A 10 10.20 -17.63 -2.16
CA ILE A 10 9.91 -16.20 -2.09
C ILE A 10 10.41 -15.45 -3.33
N GLU A 11 9.64 -14.46 -3.76
CA GLU A 11 10.03 -13.45 -4.76
C GLU A 11 9.69 -12.06 -4.23
N ILE A 12 10.64 -11.13 -4.28
CA ILE A 12 10.45 -9.72 -3.91
C ILE A 12 10.82 -8.85 -5.11
N LYS A 13 9.91 -7.97 -5.52
CA LYS A 13 10.09 -7.03 -6.63
C LYS A 13 9.98 -5.60 -6.14
N LYS A 14 11.01 -4.81 -6.34
CA LYS A 14 10.97 -3.36 -6.11
C LYS A 14 10.20 -2.68 -7.24
N LYS A 15 9.23 -1.84 -6.89
CA LYS A 15 8.32 -1.18 -7.82
C LYS A 15 8.10 0.29 -7.45
N VAL A 16 7.93 1.12 -8.46
CA VAL A 16 7.29 2.44 -8.31
C VAL A 16 5.83 2.26 -8.70
N ILE A 17 4.91 2.55 -7.78
CA ILE A 17 3.47 2.38 -7.97
C ILE A 17 2.81 3.75 -7.78
N GLN A 18 1.93 4.11 -8.69
CA GLN A 18 1.15 5.34 -8.55
C GLN A 18 0.24 5.25 -7.34
N GLN A 19 0.24 6.32 -6.55
CA GLN A 19 -0.49 6.38 -5.29
C GLN A 19 -1.03 7.78 -5.01
N ILE A 20 -2.28 7.85 -4.54
CA ILE A 20 -2.89 9.08 -4.04
C ILE A 20 -3.22 8.88 -2.57
N MET A 21 -2.78 9.81 -1.73
CA MET A 21 -3.24 9.91 -0.35
C MET A 21 -4.51 10.75 -0.32
N LEU A 22 -5.53 10.23 0.35
CA LEU A 22 -6.81 10.93 0.59
C LEU A 22 -6.93 11.28 2.06
N ARG A 23 -7.35 12.50 2.34
CA ARG A 23 -7.71 12.97 3.68
C ARG A 23 -9.16 13.45 3.68
N GLY A 24 -9.88 13.16 4.77
CA GLY A 24 -11.26 13.61 4.95
C GLY A 24 -11.94 12.96 6.15
N SER A 25 -13.22 13.27 6.35
CA SER A 25 -13.99 12.83 7.52
C SER A 25 -14.42 11.35 7.48
N GLY A 26 -14.47 10.73 6.29
CA GLY A 26 -15.03 9.39 6.12
C GLY A 26 -16.55 9.32 6.32
N ASP A 27 -17.23 10.45 6.34
CA ASP A 27 -18.70 10.51 6.44
C ASP A 27 -19.40 10.06 5.14
N SER A 28 -20.73 10.04 5.15
CA SER A 28 -21.52 9.62 4.00
C SER A 28 -21.28 10.48 2.74
N LYS A 29 -21.01 11.77 2.90
CA LYS A 29 -20.75 12.68 1.75
C LYS A 29 -19.39 12.40 1.16
N PHE A 30 -18.36 12.22 2.00
CA PHE A 30 -17.04 11.78 1.59
C PHE A 30 -17.10 10.44 0.84
N ASN A 31 -17.74 9.44 1.46
CA ASN A 31 -17.86 8.09 0.88
C ASN A 31 -18.60 8.09 -0.47
N ASN A 32 -19.67 8.87 -0.59
CA ASN A 32 -20.44 9.00 -1.83
C ASN A 32 -19.60 9.63 -2.95
N HIS A 33 -18.80 10.65 -2.64
CA HIS A 33 -17.94 11.29 -3.63
C HIS A 33 -16.85 10.33 -4.12
N ILE A 34 -16.17 9.63 -3.20
CA ILE A 34 -15.18 8.60 -3.55
C ILE A 34 -15.81 7.49 -4.41
N ASN A 35 -16.97 6.97 -3.99
CA ASN A 35 -17.64 5.90 -4.75
C ASN A 35 -18.06 6.37 -6.15
N LYS A 36 -18.52 7.60 -6.29
CA LYS A 36 -18.84 8.18 -7.60
C LYS A 36 -17.62 8.27 -8.52
N SER A 37 -16.48 8.69 -7.97
CA SER A 37 -15.23 8.92 -8.71
C SER A 37 -14.48 7.64 -9.04
N LEU A 38 -14.38 6.70 -8.09
CA LEU A 38 -13.52 5.52 -8.18
C LEU A 38 -14.27 4.19 -8.34
N LYS A 39 -15.61 4.19 -8.18
CA LYS A 39 -16.44 2.96 -8.14
C LYS A 39 -16.01 2.01 -7.03
N LEU A 40 -15.54 2.58 -5.91
CA LEU A 40 -15.18 1.89 -4.68
C LEU A 40 -15.83 2.60 -3.49
N LEU A 41 -16.49 1.84 -2.62
CA LEU A 41 -16.99 2.36 -1.35
C LEU A 41 -15.85 2.27 -0.32
N PRO A 42 -15.39 3.41 0.25
CA PRO A 42 -14.31 3.39 1.23
C PRO A 42 -14.62 2.49 2.43
N PRO A 43 -13.63 1.72 2.93
CA PRO A 43 -13.82 0.92 4.13
C PRO A 43 -14.05 1.81 5.36
N SER A 44 -14.96 1.39 6.25
CA SER A 44 -15.30 2.09 7.50
C SER A 44 -14.23 1.89 8.58
N ASP A 45 -13.68 0.69 8.65
CA ASP A 45 -12.74 0.30 9.70
C ASP A 45 -11.30 0.63 9.32
N ASN A 46 -10.52 1.10 10.28
CA ASN A 46 -9.09 1.34 10.07
C ASN A 46 -8.36 0.04 9.69
N LEU A 47 -7.34 0.19 8.86
CA LEU A 47 -6.50 -0.89 8.36
C LEU A 47 -7.26 -1.94 7.53
N ARG A 48 -8.44 -1.60 7.02
CA ARG A 48 -9.17 -2.41 6.04
C ARG A 48 -8.88 -1.95 4.63
N ILE A 49 -8.89 -2.93 3.73
CA ILE A 49 -8.62 -2.76 2.30
C ILE A 49 -9.83 -3.22 1.51
N ILE A 50 -10.17 -2.47 0.46
CA ILE A 50 -11.06 -2.90 -0.61
C ILE A 50 -10.34 -2.71 -1.95
N SER A 51 -10.67 -3.52 -2.92
CA SER A 51 -10.07 -3.45 -4.25
C SER A 51 -11.10 -3.68 -5.35
N ASN A 52 -10.81 -3.13 -6.52
CA ASN A 52 -11.41 -3.51 -7.79
C ASN A 52 -10.30 -3.71 -8.84
N ASP A 53 -10.65 -3.89 -10.11
CA ASP A 53 -9.69 -4.16 -11.19
C ASP A 53 -8.66 -3.04 -11.43
N ASN A 54 -8.93 -1.82 -10.94
CA ASN A 54 -8.10 -0.64 -11.18
C ASN A 54 -7.38 -0.13 -9.93
N TYR A 55 -7.99 -0.31 -8.76
CA TYR A 55 -7.56 0.35 -7.53
C TYR A 55 -7.63 -0.56 -6.32
N THR A 56 -6.67 -0.36 -5.44
CA THR A 56 -6.71 -0.79 -4.04
C THR A 56 -6.84 0.42 -3.15
N LEU A 57 -7.86 0.48 -2.30
CA LEU A 57 -8.12 1.56 -1.35
C LEU A 57 -8.04 1.02 0.07
N ALA A 58 -7.07 1.51 0.83
CA ALA A 58 -6.84 1.15 2.22
C ALA A 58 -7.12 2.33 3.15
N LYS A 59 -7.92 2.12 4.20
CA LYS A 59 -8.09 3.10 5.27
C LYS A 59 -6.94 2.97 6.26
N MET A 60 -6.08 3.98 6.33
CA MET A 60 -4.86 3.94 7.14
C MET A 60 -5.08 4.49 8.56
N SER A 61 -5.94 5.50 8.71
CA SER A 61 -6.30 6.07 10.00
C SER A 61 -7.76 6.60 9.97
N PHE A 62 -8.19 7.28 11.03
CA PHE A 62 -9.55 7.82 11.10
C PHE A 62 -9.89 8.79 9.97
N ASP A 63 -8.89 9.50 9.42
CA ASP A 63 -9.05 10.55 8.41
C ASP A 63 -8.19 10.34 7.15
N GLN A 64 -7.53 9.19 7.00
CA GLN A 64 -6.57 8.94 5.91
C GLN A 64 -6.83 7.64 5.19
N TRP A 65 -6.81 7.71 3.86
CA TRP A 65 -6.83 6.54 2.96
C TRP A 65 -5.69 6.62 1.96
N ASN A 66 -5.17 5.46 1.58
CA ASN A 66 -4.21 5.31 0.50
C ASN A 66 -4.90 4.63 -0.69
N LEU A 67 -4.94 5.32 -1.81
CA LEU A 67 -5.40 4.79 -3.10
C LEU A 67 -4.18 4.36 -3.91
N ILE A 68 -4.04 3.06 -4.13
CA ILE A 68 -2.94 2.42 -4.85
C ILE A 68 -3.48 1.98 -6.21
N PHE A 69 -2.76 2.27 -7.27
CA PHE A 69 -3.14 1.90 -8.62
C PHE A 69 -2.64 0.50 -8.95
N GLU A 70 -3.52 -0.39 -9.42
CA GLU A 70 -3.14 -1.77 -9.79
C GLU A 70 -2.32 -1.82 -11.09
N LYS A 71 -2.51 -0.81 -11.95
CA LYS A 71 -1.79 -0.65 -13.22
C LYS A 71 -1.36 0.80 -13.37
N GLU A 72 -0.19 1.00 -13.93
CA GLU A 72 0.26 2.33 -14.31
C GLU A 72 -0.68 2.96 -15.34
N ILE A 73 -1.03 4.22 -15.12
CA ILE A 73 -1.85 5.01 -16.03
C ILE A 73 -1.09 6.27 -16.46
N GLU A 74 -1.51 6.85 -17.58
CA GLU A 74 -0.94 8.11 -18.07
C GLU A 74 -1.09 9.23 -17.04
N ILE A 75 -0.08 10.09 -16.94
CA ILE A 75 -0.06 11.21 -15.97
C ILE A 75 -1.27 12.14 -16.15
N LYS A 76 -1.74 12.35 -17.39
CA LYS A 76 -2.95 13.15 -17.66
C LYS A 76 -4.20 12.55 -17.02
N LYS A 77 -4.32 11.22 -17.07
CA LYS A 77 -5.44 10.50 -16.44
C LYS A 77 -5.34 10.53 -14.92
N LEU A 78 -4.13 10.39 -14.37
CA LEU A 78 -3.87 10.52 -12.95
C LEU A 78 -4.26 11.90 -12.43
N ASN A 79 -3.83 12.97 -13.12
CA ASN A 79 -4.17 14.35 -12.77
C ASN A 79 -5.68 14.60 -12.82
N LYS A 80 -6.36 14.06 -13.85
CA LYS A 80 -7.83 14.15 -13.92
C LYS A 80 -8.53 13.50 -12.74
N ILE A 81 -8.07 12.32 -12.30
CA ILE A 81 -8.61 11.65 -11.11
C ILE A 81 -8.37 12.50 -9.87
N LEU A 82 -7.16 13.05 -9.73
CA LEU A 82 -6.80 13.93 -8.62
C LEU A 82 -7.69 15.18 -8.56
N ASP A 83 -7.89 15.84 -9.71
CA ASP A 83 -8.75 17.01 -9.84
C ASP A 83 -10.21 16.66 -9.50
N ASP A 84 -10.72 15.53 -10.01
CA ASP A 84 -12.09 15.09 -9.75
C ASP A 84 -12.32 14.79 -8.25
N LEU A 85 -11.35 14.22 -7.57
CA LEU A 85 -11.40 13.98 -6.12
C LEU A 85 -11.39 15.30 -5.34
N ASN A 86 -10.55 16.25 -5.73
CA ASN A 86 -10.41 17.56 -5.08
C ASN A 86 -11.56 18.55 -5.39
N LYS A 87 -12.51 18.21 -6.28
CA LYS A 87 -13.74 19.02 -6.47
C LYS A 87 -14.61 19.06 -5.21
N SER A 88 -14.51 18.06 -4.35
CA SER A 88 -15.18 18.06 -3.07
C SER A 88 -14.35 18.80 -2.02
N PRO A 89 -14.90 19.83 -1.34
CA PRO A 89 -14.19 20.49 -0.25
C PRO A 89 -13.98 19.60 0.99
N LEU A 90 -14.58 18.41 0.99
CA LEU A 90 -14.46 17.42 2.09
C LEU A 90 -13.28 16.47 1.89
N ILE A 91 -12.58 16.56 0.76
CA ILE A 91 -11.49 15.65 0.38
C ILE A 91 -10.25 16.47 0.04
N LEU A 92 -9.13 16.09 0.64
CA LEU A 92 -7.82 16.49 0.18
C LEU A 92 -7.15 15.27 -0.45
N ALA A 93 -7.00 15.28 -1.76
CA ALA A 93 -6.29 14.25 -2.50
C ALA A 93 -4.91 14.76 -2.93
N THR A 94 -3.85 14.01 -2.61
CA THR A 94 -2.47 14.38 -2.90
C THR A 94 -1.76 13.23 -3.61
N ASN A 95 -1.15 13.49 -4.76
CA ASN A 95 -0.29 12.52 -5.41
C ASN A 95 1.01 12.33 -4.61
N ILE A 96 1.25 11.12 -4.12
CA ILE A 96 2.44 10.75 -3.35
C ILE A 96 3.29 9.67 -4.02
N SER A 97 3.07 9.41 -5.31
CA SER A 97 3.76 8.37 -6.07
C SER A 97 5.28 8.46 -6.00
N ASP A 98 5.82 9.69 -6.03
CA ASP A 98 7.26 9.91 -6.03
C ASP A 98 7.90 9.86 -4.64
N SER A 99 7.11 9.90 -3.58
CA SER A 99 7.60 9.86 -2.20
C SER A 99 7.74 8.45 -1.63
N GLN A 100 7.13 7.46 -2.28
CA GLN A 100 7.08 6.08 -1.80
C GLN A 100 7.72 5.11 -2.80
N VAL A 101 8.29 4.04 -2.27
CA VAL A 101 8.74 2.86 -3.04
C VAL A 101 8.02 1.64 -2.48
N PHE A 102 7.65 0.74 -3.36
CA PHE A 102 6.97 -0.50 -3.00
C PHE A 102 7.87 -1.71 -3.22
N PHE A 103 7.72 -2.69 -2.34
CA PHE A 103 8.24 -4.05 -2.52
C PHE A 103 7.03 -4.99 -2.59
N GLU A 104 6.82 -5.59 -3.75
CA GLU A 104 5.83 -6.64 -3.94
C GLU A 104 6.46 -7.96 -3.53
N ILE A 105 5.87 -8.61 -2.53
CA ILE A 105 6.38 -9.84 -1.90
C ILE A 105 5.41 -10.97 -2.18
N GLN A 106 5.90 -12.05 -2.77
CA GLN A 106 5.11 -13.24 -3.11
C GLN A 106 5.83 -14.51 -2.68
N GLY A 107 5.05 -15.53 -2.31
CA GLY A 107 5.54 -16.86 -1.98
C GLY A 107 5.17 -17.32 -0.57
N LYS A 108 5.36 -18.61 -0.31
CA LYS A 108 4.96 -19.26 0.94
C LYS A 108 5.68 -18.73 2.19
N ASN A 109 6.90 -18.20 2.02
CA ASN A 109 7.72 -17.69 3.13
C ASN A 109 7.58 -16.18 3.36
N SER A 110 6.61 -15.52 2.70
CA SER A 110 6.46 -14.05 2.75
C SER A 110 6.28 -13.52 4.18
N PHE A 111 5.44 -14.15 4.99
CA PHE A 111 5.21 -13.75 6.36
C PHE A 111 6.42 -13.99 7.27
N ASP A 112 7.12 -15.11 7.07
CA ASP A 112 8.30 -15.46 7.87
C ASP A 112 9.43 -14.45 7.65
N ILE A 113 9.64 -14.00 6.40
CA ILE A 113 10.62 -12.97 6.09
C ILE A 113 10.28 -11.65 6.78
N LEU A 114 9.01 -11.22 6.74
CA LEU A 114 8.59 -9.99 7.43
C LEU A 114 8.76 -10.11 8.96
N ASN A 115 8.42 -11.26 9.54
CA ASN A 115 8.56 -11.50 10.98
C ASN A 115 10.01 -11.44 11.49
N LYS A 116 11.03 -11.64 10.62
CA LYS A 116 12.44 -11.46 10.99
C LYS A 116 12.82 -9.98 11.18
N LEU A 117 12.06 -9.05 10.59
CA LEU A 117 12.39 -7.63 10.51
C LEU A 117 11.61 -6.75 11.49
N THR A 118 10.61 -7.30 12.20
CA THR A 118 9.71 -6.53 13.05
C THR A 118 9.20 -7.33 14.24
N HIS A 119 8.69 -6.61 15.25
CA HIS A 119 7.94 -7.20 16.36
C HIS A 119 6.44 -7.38 16.06
N PHE A 120 5.93 -6.86 14.95
CA PHE A 120 4.55 -7.08 14.52
C PHE A 120 4.36 -8.54 14.09
N ASP A 121 3.23 -9.16 14.50
CA ASP A 121 2.92 -10.55 14.15
C ASP A 121 2.26 -10.64 12.77
N PHE A 122 3.03 -10.95 11.74
CA PHE A 122 2.56 -11.13 10.36
C PHE A 122 1.99 -12.54 10.09
N ARG A 123 1.91 -13.42 11.08
CA ARG A 123 1.29 -14.73 10.84
C ARG A 123 -0.15 -14.58 10.36
N GLU A 124 -0.61 -15.48 9.49
CA GLU A 124 -1.91 -15.41 8.81
C GLU A 124 -3.10 -15.24 9.79
N LYS A 125 -3.02 -15.83 10.98
CA LYS A 125 -4.04 -15.70 12.03
C LYS A 125 -4.17 -14.26 12.57
N SER A 126 -3.07 -13.49 12.57
CA SER A 126 -2.99 -12.13 13.12
C SER A 126 -3.11 -11.07 12.02
N PHE A 127 -2.51 -11.30 10.86
CA PHE A 127 -2.53 -10.40 9.72
C PHE A 127 -3.36 -11.00 8.58
N LYS A 128 -4.66 -10.75 8.64
CA LYS A 128 -5.65 -11.34 7.73
C LYS A 128 -5.61 -10.70 6.34
N LYS A 129 -6.14 -11.41 5.36
CA LYS A 129 -6.38 -10.91 4.00
C LYS A 129 -7.23 -9.63 4.03
N SER A 130 -7.03 -8.75 3.04
CA SER A 130 -7.70 -7.47 2.92
C SER A 130 -7.53 -6.56 4.15
N THR A 131 -6.37 -6.65 4.81
CA THR A 131 -5.97 -5.75 5.89
C THR A 131 -4.61 -5.11 5.59
N ALA A 132 -4.42 -3.93 6.18
CA ALA A 132 -3.13 -3.25 6.19
C ALA A 132 -2.50 -3.30 7.58
N ALA A 133 -1.22 -3.01 7.66
CA ALA A 133 -0.50 -2.76 8.90
C ALA A 133 0.44 -1.57 8.72
N GLN A 134 0.67 -0.83 9.78
CA GLN A 134 1.72 0.20 9.88
C GLN A 134 2.64 -0.19 11.00
N THR A 135 3.90 -0.40 10.70
CA THR A 135 4.91 -0.84 11.67
C THR A 135 6.33 -0.48 11.21
N LEU A 136 7.27 -0.62 12.12
CA LEU A 136 8.69 -0.53 11.79
C LEU A 136 9.19 -1.87 11.27
N LEU A 137 9.71 -1.91 10.04
CA LEU A 137 10.53 -3.01 9.55
C LEU A 137 12.00 -2.58 9.51
N ALA A 138 12.85 -3.32 10.20
CA ALA A 138 14.27 -2.96 10.36
C ALA A 138 14.46 -1.48 10.73
N ARG A 139 13.60 -0.91 11.58
CA ARG A 139 13.55 0.48 12.04
C ARG A 139 13.09 1.51 10.98
N VAL A 140 12.58 1.08 9.85
CA VAL A 140 11.96 1.95 8.82
C VAL A 140 10.46 1.92 8.97
N ASP A 141 9.82 3.09 8.97
CA ASP A 141 8.36 3.20 8.93
C ASP A 141 7.82 2.64 7.62
N CYS A 142 6.98 1.62 7.73
CA CYS A 142 6.42 0.91 6.60
C CYS A 142 4.91 0.76 6.72
N SER A 143 4.25 0.75 5.57
CA SER A 143 2.88 0.28 5.41
C SER A 143 2.86 -1.02 4.64
N ILE A 144 2.17 -2.02 5.15
CA ILE A 144 2.07 -3.35 4.54
C ILE A 144 0.61 -3.64 4.23
N PHE A 145 0.33 -4.03 2.99
CA PHE A 145 -1.01 -4.33 2.48
C PHE A 145 -1.08 -5.81 2.11
N ASN A 146 -1.97 -6.56 2.78
CA ASN A 146 -2.21 -7.97 2.48
C ASN A 146 -3.30 -8.10 1.41
N LEU A 147 -2.90 -8.31 0.16
CA LEU A 147 -3.76 -8.37 -1.01
C LEU A 147 -4.09 -9.80 -1.45
N ASP A 148 -4.12 -10.74 -0.53
CA ASP A 148 -4.43 -12.16 -0.76
C ASP A 148 -3.34 -12.96 -1.50
N LEU A 149 -3.02 -12.58 -2.73
CA LEU A 149 -2.02 -13.27 -3.56
C LEU A 149 -0.61 -12.70 -3.40
N LYS A 150 -0.50 -11.52 -2.80
CA LYS A 150 0.76 -10.79 -2.62
C LYS A 150 0.68 -9.86 -1.43
N LEU A 151 1.82 -9.54 -0.87
CA LEU A 151 1.98 -8.44 0.07
C LEU A 151 2.59 -7.25 -0.69
N LEU A 152 2.07 -6.05 -0.45
CA LEU A 152 2.73 -4.83 -0.86
C LEU A 152 3.29 -4.15 0.39
N LEU A 153 4.60 -3.99 0.44
CA LEU A 153 5.31 -3.25 1.47
C LEU A 153 5.71 -1.90 0.90
N SER A 154 5.32 -0.79 1.52
CA SER A 154 5.76 0.54 1.11
C SER A 154 6.56 1.23 2.20
N CYS A 155 7.57 2.00 1.79
CA CYS A 155 8.34 2.88 2.64
C CYS A 155 8.64 4.20 1.92
N ASN A 156 9.09 5.20 2.68
CA ASN A 156 9.59 6.43 2.09
C ASN A 156 10.79 6.13 1.19
N ARG A 157 10.84 6.77 0.02
CA ARG A 157 11.87 6.55 -1.00
C ARG A 157 13.30 6.71 -0.46
N SER A 158 13.52 7.62 0.48
CA SER A 158 14.84 7.84 1.08
C SER A 158 15.39 6.64 1.85
N PHE A 159 14.53 5.70 2.27
CA PHE A 159 14.92 4.48 2.98
C PHE A 159 14.89 3.22 2.11
N ALA A 160 14.55 3.36 0.82
CA ALA A 160 14.30 2.21 -0.04
C ALA A 160 15.51 1.28 -0.19
N GLU A 161 16.71 1.83 -0.40
CA GLU A 161 17.96 1.05 -0.54
C GLU A 161 18.30 0.32 0.77
N TYR A 162 18.23 1.02 1.90
CA TYR A 162 18.46 0.40 3.20
C TYR A 162 17.49 -0.75 3.49
N LEU A 163 16.18 -0.53 3.21
CA LEU A 163 15.17 -1.56 3.44
C LEU A 163 15.36 -2.75 2.50
N GLU A 164 15.78 -2.51 1.25
CA GLU A 164 16.09 -3.55 0.29
C GLU A 164 17.23 -4.44 0.78
N ASP A 165 18.32 -3.87 1.29
CA ASP A 165 19.42 -4.62 1.89
C ASP A 165 18.94 -5.48 3.06
N ARG A 166 18.07 -4.94 3.91
CA ARG A 166 17.50 -5.71 5.04
C ARG A 166 16.59 -6.86 4.58
N LEU A 167 15.83 -6.65 3.49
CA LEU A 167 15.03 -7.72 2.88
C LEU A 167 15.91 -8.81 2.29
N ILE A 168 17.02 -8.44 1.62
CA ILE A 168 18.01 -9.39 1.09
C ILE A 168 18.62 -10.22 2.22
N ASP A 169 19.04 -9.59 3.31
CA ASP A 169 19.57 -10.29 4.48
C ASP A 169 18.55 -11.26 5.07
N ALA A 170 17.29 -10.82 5.22
CA ALA A 170 16.22 -11.66 5.79
C ALA A 170 15.86 -12.86 4.91
N VAL A 171 16.05 -12.75 3.60
CA VAL A 171 15.84 -13.87 2.63
C VAL A 171 16.98 -14.87 2.70
N ASN A 172 18.24 -14.41 2.90
CA ASN A 172 19.44 -15.26 2.84
C ASN A 172 19.77 -15.94 4.17
N TYR A 173 19.28 -15.46 5.30
CA TYR A 173 19.53 -15.95 6.64
C TYR A 173 18.23 -16.26 7.42
#